data_e487b294d32145eb0acffbc26c45f12d
#
_entry.id   e487b294d32145eb0acffbc26c45f12d
#
_cell.length_a   1.000
_cell.length_b   1.000
_cell.length_c   1.000
_cell.angle_alpha   90.00
_cell.angle_beta   90.00
_cell.angle_gamma   90.00
#
_symmetry.space_group_name_H-M   'P 1'
#
loop_
_entity.id
_entity.type
_entity.pdbx_description
1 polymer ?
#
loop_
_entity_poly.entity_id
_entity_poly.type
_entity_poly.pdbx_seq_one_letter_code
_entity_poly.pdbx_strand_id
1 'polypeptide(L)'
;MYKRILVASDGSNTSLLALEEAVKLAKELNAQVRIVTVVEELILTGGGADYVDVNEVRKAVVRYGEDALKKAKDTAHQLGVEAESKLVQIKRFGDRVTDAIAHEAEAWPADLIVIGTHGRRGFNHLLMGSVAEGVVRVATKPVLLIRGK
;
A
#
# COMPACT_ATOMS: atom_id res chain seq x y z
N MET A 1 12.48 -19.18 4.87
CA MET A 1 11.30 -18.55 5.49
C MET A 1 10.94 -17.28 4.72
N TYR A 2 10.61 -16.17 5.31
CA TYR A 2 10.20 -14.98 4.53
C TYR A 2 11.41 -14.32 3.86
N LYS A 3 11.49 -14.45 2.54
CA LYS A 3 12.58 -13.85 1.74
C LYS A 3 12.12 -12.64 0.94
N ARG A 4 10.82 -12.51 0.72
CA ARG A 4 10.23 -11.38 0.00
C ARG A 4 9.03 -10.85 0.77
N ILE A 5 9.15 -9.63 1.24
CA ILE A 5 8.14 -8.98 2.07
C ILE A 5 7.53 -7.81 1.27
N LEU A 6 6.23 -7.90 1.00
CA LEU A 6 5.50 -6.82 0.35
C LEU A 6 4.82 -5.96 1.41
N VAL A 7 5.00 -4.65 1.31
CA VAL A 7 4.38 -3.69 2.23
C VAL A 7 3.43 -2.81 1.44
N ALA A 8 2.18 -2.74 1.87
CA ALA A 8 1.21 -1.80 1.32
C ALA A 8 1.32 -0.46 2.06
N SER A 9 1.51 0.62 1.32
CA SER A 9 1.65 1.96 1.87
C SER A 9 0.69 2.93 1.18
N ASP A 10 -0.05 3.70 1.97
CA ASP A 10 -0.95 4.74 1.47
C ASP A 10 -0.54 6.15 1.94
N GLY A 11 0.62 6.27 2.56
CA GLY A 11 1.11 7.53 3.12
C GLY A 11 0.59 7.86 4.51
N SER A 12 -0.25 7.01 5.10
CA SER A 12 -0.77 7.21 6.46
C SER A 12 0.28 6.88 7.53
N ASN A 13 0.05 7.35 8.75
CA ASN A 13 0.93 7.03 9.89
C ASN A 13 0.95 5.53 10.17
N THR A 14 -0.17 4.85 10.06
CA THR A 14 -0.25 3.41 10.28
C THR A 14 0.53 2.64 9.20
N SER A 15 0.49 3.09 7.95
CA SER A 15 1.29 2.47 6.90
C SER A 15 2.79 2.71 7.10
N LEU A 16 3.16 3.83 7.70
CA LEU A 16 4.55 4.08 8.07
C LEU A 16 5.02 3.10 9.14
N LEU A 17 4.20 2.85 10.16
CA LEU A 17 4.50 1.84 11.19
C LEU A 17 4.62 0.45 10.57
N ALA A 18 3.76 0.12 9.62
CA ALA A 18 3.84 -1.15 8.89
C ALA A 18 5.15 -1.28 8.11
N LEU A 19 5.58 -0.19 7.47
CA LEU A 19 6.86 -0.16 6.76
C LEU A 19 8.04 -0.36 7.72
N GLU A 20 8.05 0.33 8.85
CA GLU A 20 9.11 0.20 9.85
C GLU A 20 9.22 -1.25 10.36
N GLU A 21 8.09 -1.90 10.64
CA GLU A 21 8.11 -3.29 11.08
C GLU A 21 8.57 -4.24 9.97
N ALA A 22 8.13 -4.01 8.73
CA ALA A 22 8.59 -4.80 7.59
C ALA A 22 10.11 -4.67 7.38
N VAL A 23 10.65 -3.47 7.53
CA VAL A 23 12.08 -3.22 7.39
C VAL A 23 12.87 -3.92 8.49
N LYS A 24 12.42 -3.82 9.75
CA LYS A 24 13.05 -4.53 10.88
C LYS A 24 13.09 -6.05 10.60
N LEU A 25 11.95 -6.59 10.20
CA LEU A 25 11.83 -8.01 9.90
C LEU A 25 12.73 -8.40 8.71
N ALA A 26 12.78 -7.59 7.68
CA ALA A 26 13.62 -7.83 6.51
C ALA A 26 15.11 -7.85 6.88
N LYS A 27 15.55 -6.98 7.79
CA LYS A 27 16.94 -6.95 8.25
C LYS A 27 17.28 -8.24 9.01
N GLU A 28 16.41 -8.67 9.92
CA GLU A 28 16.62 -9.89 10.68
C GLU A 28 16.66 -11.15 9.81
N LEU A 29 15.82 -11.19 8.77
CA LEU A 29 15.68 -12.35 7.91
C LEU A 29 16.51 -12.26 6.62
N ASN A 30 17.22 -11.17 6.41
CA ASN A 30 17.91 -10.87 5.16
C ASN A 30 16.97 -10.98 3.96
N ALA A 31 15.79 -10.38 4.08
CA ALA A 31 14.72 -10.42 3.08
C ALA A 31 14.71 -9.18 2.19
N GLN A 32 14.17 -9.34 1.00
CA GLN A 32 13.88 -8.22 0.09
C GLN A 32 12.55 -7.57 0.47
N VAL A 33 12.46 -6.25 0.29
CA VAL A 33 11.23 -5.49 0.55
C VAL A 33 10.75 -4.84 -0.73
N ARG A 34 9.45 -4.97 -1.02
CA ARG A 34 8.79 -4.18 -2.05
C ARG A 34 7.67 -3.38 -1.42
N ILE A 35 7.69 -2.07 -1.65
CA ILE A 35 6.65 -1.14 -1.20
C ILE A 35 5.67 -0.94 -2.35
N VAL A 36 4.38 -1.11 -2.08
CA VAL A 36 3.32 -0.92 -3.08
C VAL A 36 2.38 0.18 -2.60
N THR A 37 2.15 1.14 -3.46
CA THR A 37 1.12 2.17 -3.27
C THR A 37 0.10 2.03 -4.39
N VAL A 38 -1.17 1.96 -4.03
CA VAL A 38 -2.28 1.86 -4.99
C VAL A 38 -3.00 3.19 -5.05
N VAL A 39 -3.19 3.71 -6.25
CA VAL A 39 -3.98 4.92 -6.51
C VAL A 39 -5.19 4.59 -7.35
N GLU A 40 -6.32 5.19 -7.01
CA GLU A 40 -7.58 5.00 -7.72
C GLU A 40 -7.85 6.23 -8.58
N GLU A 41 -7.74 6.08 -9.89
CA GLU A 41 -8.02 7.17 -10.84
C GLU A 41 -9.52 7.34 -11.11
N LEU A 42 -10.33 6.36 -10.75
CA LEU A 42 -11.76 6.31 -11.07
C LEU A 42 -12.64 7.21 -10.22
N ILE A 43 -12.20 7.60 -9.04
CA ILE A 43 -12.97 8.46 -8.14
C ILE A 43 -13.29 9.81 -8.80
N LEU A 44 -12.55 10.16 -9.82
CA LEU A 44 -12.58 11.46 -10.45
C LEU A 44 -13.51 11.55 -11.65
N THR A 45 -14.06 10.43 -12.12
CA THR A 45 -14.93 10.41 -13.30
C THR A 45 -16.42 10.35 -12.94
N GLY A 46 -16.72 10.23 -11.67
CA GLY A 46 -18.08 9.94 -11.18
C GLY A 46 -18.88 11.14 -10.74
N GLY A 47 -18.88 12.21 -11.43
CA GLY A 47 -19.83 13.21 -11.04
C GLY A 47 -19.65 14.56 -11.70
N GLY A 48 -20.45 14.85 -12.62
CA GLY A 48 -21.01 16.11 -13.05
C GLY A 48 -20.28 17.42 -12.82
N ALA A 49 -19.00 17.39 -12.57
CA ALA A 49 -18.20 18.60 -12.43
C ALA A 49 -17.75 19.03 -13.83
N ASP A 50 -18.60 19.75 -14.52
CA ASP A 50 -18.33 20.30 -15.85
C ASP A 50 -17.13 21.25 -15.86
N TYR A 51 -16.56 21.54 -14.68
CA TYR A 51 -15.51 22.53 -14.50
C TYR A 51 -14.17 21.95 -14.04
N VAL A 52 -14.08 20.64 -13.83
CA VAL A 52 -12.83 20.00 -13.36
C VAL A 52 -12.12 19.37 -14.54
N ASP A 53 -10.88 19.77 -14.76
CA ASP A 53 -10.02 19.09 -15.73
C ASP A 53 -9.64 17.71 -15.18
N VAL A 54 -10.29 16.68 -15.71
CA VAL A 54 -10.10 15.29 -15.30
C VAL A 54 -8.63 14.87 -15.43
N ASN A 55 -7.93 15.36 -16.46
CA ASN A 55 -6.52 15.02 -16.66
C ASN A 55 -5.63 15.62 -15.58
N GLU A 56 -5.89 16.86 -15.15
CA GLU A 56 -5.12 17.51 -14.09
C GLU A 56 -5.34 16.81 -12.75
N VAL A 57 -6.57 16.42 -12.47
CA VAL A 57 -6.89 15.71 -11.23
C VAL A 57 -6.24 14.30 -11.22
N ARG A 58 -6.27 13.61 -12.36
CA ARG A 58 -5.60 12.32 -12.53
C ARG A 58 -4.10 12.44 -12.26
N LYS A 59 -3.45 13.45 -12.85
CA LYS A 59 -2.03 13.72 -12.61
C LYS A 59 -1.74 14.01 -11.14
N ALA A 60 -2.63 14.75 -10.47
CA ALA A 60 -2.49 15.06 -9.04
C ALA A 60 -2.57 13.79 -8.17
N VAL A 61 -3.49 12.88 -8.47
CA VAL A 61 -3.64 11.61 -7.76
C VAL A 61 -2.40 10.73 -7.95
N VAL A 62 -1.90 10.61 -9.17
CA VAL A 62 -0.70 9.85 -9.48
C VAL A 62 0.52 10.47 -8.78
N ARG A 63 0.66 11.78 -8.83
CA ARG A 63 1.76 12.50 -8.16
C ARG A 63 1.73 12.28 -6.65
N TYR A 64 0.55 12.33 -6.05
CA TYR A 64 0.39 12.05 -4.63
C TYR A 64 0.87 10.63 -4.28
N GLY A 65 0.49 9.65 -5.09
CA GLY A 65 0.94 8.26 -4.90
C GLY A 65 2.44 8.10 -5.07
N GLU A 66 3.02 8.75 -6.07
CA GLU A 66 4.46 8.74 -6.32
C GLU A 66 5.23 9.39 -5.16
N ASP A 67 4.73 10.51 -4.63
CA ASP A 67 5.35 11.18 -3.48
C ASP A 67 5.30 10.31 -2.23
N ALA A 68 4.17 9.68 -1.96
CA ALA A 68 4.02 8.76 -0.83
C ALA A 68 4.98 7.57 -0.96
N LEU A 69 5.10 7.03 -2.16
CA LEU A 69 5.98 5.91 -2.48
C LEU A 69 7.45 6.30 -2.31
N LYS A 70 7.83 7.48 -2.76
CA LYS A 70 9.18 8.01 -2.61
C LYS A 70 9.55 8.19 -1.14
N LYS A 71 8.65 8.79 -0.34
CA LYS A 71 8.86 8.95 1.11
C LYS A 71 9.04 7.60 1.81
N ALA A 72 8.22 6.63 1.46
CA ALA A 72 8.31 5.29 2.03
C ALA A 72 9.64 4.63 1.67
N LYS A 73 10.08 4.76 0.43
CA LYS A 73 11.35 4.23 -0.04
C LYS A 73 12.53 4.90 0.66
N ASP A 74 12.49 6.23 0.82
CA ASP A 74 13.51 6.99 1.54
C ASP A 74 13.58 6.56 3.01
N THR A 75 12.43 6.33 3.64
CA THR A 75 12.36 5.83 5.02
C THR A 75 13.01 4.45 5.15
N ALA A 76 12.72 3.54 4.23
CA ALA A 76 13.35 2.21 4.22
C ALA A 76 14.88 2.33 4.08
N HIS A 77 15.34 3.20 3.19
CA HIS A 77 16.76 3.45 2.98
C HIS A 77 17.43 3.97 4.25
N GLN A 78 16.82 4.95 4.93
CA GLN A 78 17.33 5.49 6.20
C GLN A 78 17.41 4.43 7.28
N LEU A 79 16.51 3.45 7.24
CA LEU A 79 16.51 2.32 8.19
C LEU A 79 17.45 1.18 7.77
N GLY A 80 18.13 1.33 6.64
CA GLY A 80 19.16 0.40 6.19
C GLY A 80 18.70 -0.69 5.22
N VAL A 81 17.57 -0.51 4.55
CA VAL A 81 17.06 -1.45 3.55
C VAL A 81 16.80 -0.74 2.23
N GLU A 82 17.39 -1.25 1.15
CA GLU A 82 17.08 -0.81 -0.20
C GLU A 82 15.81 -1.53 -0.67
N ALA A 83 14.68 -0.85 -0.64
CA ALA A 83 13.41 -1.41 -1.03
C ALA A 83 13.10 -1.14 -2.50
N GLU A 84 12.49 -2.11 -3.16
CA GLU A 84 11.84 -1.87 -4.44
C GLU A 84 10.53 -1.12 -4.20
N SER A 85 10.04 -0.42 -5.19
CA SER A 85 8.79 0.32 -5.09
C SER A 85 7.95 0.17 -6.34
N LYS A 86 6.63 0.11 -6.17
CA LYS A 86 5.70 0.03 -7.29
C LYS A 86 4.44 0.82 -7.02
N LEU A 87 4.08 1.69 -7.97
CA LEU A 87 2.80 2.37 -8.01
C LEU A 87 1.84 1.55 -8.85
N VAL A 88 0.70 1.18 -8.29
CA VAL A 88 -0.37 0.49 -9.00
C VAL A 88 -1.52 1.46 -9.20
N GLN A 89 -1.95 1.61 -10.45
CA GLN A 89 -3.02 2.52 -10.84
C GLN A 89 -4.28 1.71 -11.18
N ILE A 90 -5.36 1.96 -10.45
CA ILE A 90 -6.65 1.36 -10.74
C ILE A 90 -7.41 2.27 -11.69
N LYS A 91 -7.73 1.76 -12.87
CA LYS A 91 -8.37 2.52 -13.96
C LYS A 91 -9.76 2.00 -14.31
N ARG A 92 -10.17 0.85 -13.82
CA ARG A 92 -11.42 0.19 -14.18
C ARG A 92 -12.41 0.21 -13.03
N PHE A 93 -13.69 0.39 -13.38
CA PHE A 93 -14.78 0.19 -12.44
C PHE A 93 -14.80 -1.26 -11.95
N GLY A 94 -14.99 -1.44 -10.65
CA GLY A 94 -15.04 -2.76 -10.04
C GLY A 94 -13.69 -3.26 -9.52
N ASP A 95 -12.58 -2.72 -9.99
CA ASP A 95 -11.27 -3.05 -9.44
C ASP A 95 -11.12 -2.43 -8.05
N ARG A 96 -10.57 -3.19 -7.12
CA ARG A 96 -10.42 -2.77 -5.73
C ARG A 96 -8.96 -2.73 -5.32
N VAL A 97 -8.63 -1.82 -4.39
CA VAL A 97 -7.30 -1.70 -3.80
C VAL A 97 -6.85 -3.04 -3.22
N THR A 98 -7.75 -3.73 -2.52
CA THR A 98 -7.52 -5.05 -1.94
C THR A 98 -7.01 -6.06 -2.97
N ASP A 99 -7.71 -6.15 -4.10
CA ASP A 99 -7.35 -7.10 -5.16
C ASP A 99 -6.03 -6.73 -5.83
N ALA A 100 -5.76 -5.43 -5.98
CA ALA A 100 -4.51 -4.94 -6.53
C ALA A 100 -3.32 -5.34 -5.66
N ILE A 101 -3.44 -5.21 -4.34
CA ILE A 101 -2.40 -5.61 -3.39
C ILE A 101 -2.17 -7.11 -3.46
N ALA A 102 -3.25 -7.91 -3.40
CA ALA A 102 -3.15 -9.36 -3.46
C ALA A 102 -2.53 -9.83 -4.79
N HIS A 103 -2.94 -9.23 -5.90
CA HIS A 103 -2.37 -9.53 -7.22
C HIS A 103 -0.88 -9.22 -7.28
N GLU A 104 -0.47 -8.08 -6.75
CA GLU A 104 0.95 -7.69 -6.75
C GLU A 104 1.78 -8.65 -5.89
N ALA A 105 1.22 -9.13 -4.78
CA ALA A 105 1.88 -10.12 -3.93
C ALA A 105 2.12 -11.45 -4.66
N GLU A 106 1.21 -11.83 -5.55
CA GLU A 106 1.39 -13.02 -6.39
C GLU A 106 2.40 -12.77 -7.51
N ALA A 107 2.29 -11.63 -8.20
CA ALA A 107 3.14 -11.29 -9.33
C ALA A 107 4.62 -11.13 -8.94
N TRP A 108 4.89 -10.60 -7.77
CA TRP A 108 6.25 -10.45 -7.24
C TRP A 108 6.71 -11.64 -6.40
N PRO A 109 6.05 -12.71 -6.38
CA PRO A 109 5.96 -13.83 -5.45
C PRO A 109 6.43 -13.49 -4.02
N ALA A 110 5.66 -12.65 -3.36
CA ALA A 110 5.89 -12.32 -1.95
C ALA A 110 5.66 -13.56 -1.06
N ASP A 111 6.42 -13.63 0.02
CA ASP A 111 6.24 -14.68 1.06
C ASP A 111 5.39 -14.16 2.21
N LEU A 112 5.32 -12.84 2.37
CA LEU A 112 4.61 -12.17 3.45
C LEU A 112 4.09 -10.82 2.96
N ILE A 113 2.87 -10.49 3.32
CA ILE A 113 2.29 -9.16 3.14
C ILE A 113 2.24 -8.48 4.49
N VAL A 114 2.75 -7.23 4.57
CA VAL A 114 2.66 -6.40 5.78
C VAL A 114 1.77 -5.21 5.47
N ILE A 115 0.78 -4.97 6.31
CA ILE A 115 -0.19 -3.90 6.09
C ILE A 115 -0.68 -3.34 7.43
N GLY A 116 -0.92 -2.03 7.47
CA GLY A 116 -1.54 -1.40 8.62
C GLY A 116 -3.02 -1.74 8.73
N THR A 117 -3.52 -1.86 9.94
CA THR A 117 -4.94 -2.18 10.17
C THR A 117 -5.88 -1.06 9.76
N HIS A 118 -5.37 0.19 9.68
CA HIS A 118 -6.13 1.37 9.27
C HIS A 118 -5.34 2.16 8.24
N GLY A 119 -6.02 2.68 7.22
CA GLY A 119 -5.43 3.59 6.26
C GLY A 119 -5.73 5.04 6.62
N ARG A 120 -5.80 5.90 5.61
CA ARG A 120 -6.11 7.33 5.75
C ARG A 120 -7.46 7.60 6.41
N ARG A 121 -8.39 6.67 6.33
CA ARG A 121 -9.73 6.77 6.90
C ARG A 121 -9.84 6.03 8.24
N GLY A 122 -8.77 6.01 9.03
CA GLY A 122 -8.75 5.31 10.30
C GLY A 122 -9.60 6.01 11.36
N PHE A 123 -10.81 5.57 11.54
CA PHE A 123 -11.77 6.24 12.41
C PHE A 123 -12.01 5.57 13.74
N ASN A 124 -11.60 4.33 13.92
CA ASN A 124 -11.97 3.64 15.13
C ASN A 124 -10.89 2.61 15.48
N HIS A 125 -10.42 2.70 16.72
CA HIS A 125 -9.41 1.78 17.25
C HIS A 125 -9.88 0.32 17.36
N LEU A 126 -11.18 0.10 17.25
CA LEU A 126 -11.80 -1.21 17.43
C LEU A 126 -12.06 -1.95 16.12
N LEU A 127 -12.07 -1.24 14.98
CA LEU A 127 -12.42 -1.84 13.71
C LEU A 127 -11.22 -1.81 12.76
N MET A 128 -10.97 -2.94 12.13
CA MET A 128 -9.98 -3.06 11.08
C MET A 128 -10.46 -2.32 9.83
N GLY A 129 -9.57 -1.60 9.13
CA GLY A 129 -9.90 -0.90 7.89
C GLY A 129 -10.31 -1.86 6.78
N SER A 130 -11.11 -1.35 5.83
CA SER A 130 -11.66 -2.16 4.74
C SER A 130 -10.58 -2.80 3.86
N VAL A 131 -9.48 -2.11 3.60
CA VAL A 131 -8.38 -2.64 2.79
C VAL A 131 -7.67 -3.78 3.52
N ALA A 132 -7.32 -3.60 4.78
CA ALA A 132 -6.65 -4.62 5.58
C ALA A 132 -7.55 -5.87 5.72
N GLU A 133 -8.83 -5.67 6.03
CA GLU A 133 -9.80 -6.78 6.11
C GLU A 133 -9.91 -7.51 4.77
N GLY A 134 -10.02 -6.78 3.68
CA GLY A 134 -10.11 -7.35 2.35
C GLY A 134 -8.86 -8.14 1.95
N VAL A 135 -7.68 -7.61 2.26
CA VAL A 135 -6.42 -8.30 1.97
C VAL A 135 -6.33 -9.62 2.74
N VAL A 136 -6.68 -9.61 4.03
CA VAL A 136 -6.71 -10.84 4.84
C VAL A 136 -7.65 -11.87 4.23
N ARG A 137 -8.77 -11.43 3.68
CA ARG A 137 -9.78 -12.32 3.09
C ARG A 137 -9.35 -12.93 1.77
N VAL A 138 -8.67 -12.17 0.90
CA VAL A 138 -8.37 -12.61 -0.47
C VAL A 138 -6.92 -13.06 -0.69
N ALA A 139 -5.99 -12.65 0.16
CA ALA A 139 -4.59 -12.99 -0.03
C ALA A 139 -4.35 -14.49 0.20
N THR A 140 -3.49 -15.05 -0.64
CA THR A 140 -3.05 -16.45 -0.49
C THR A 140 -1.78 -16.55 0.34
N LYS A 141 -1.13 -15.40 0.61
CA LYS A 141 0.09 -15.33 1.41
C LYS A 141 -0.22 -14.95 2.85
N PRO A 142 0.63 -15.30 3.81
CA PRO A 142 0.52 -14.80 5.18
C PRO A 142 0.44 -13.27 5.20
N VAL A 143 -0.35 -12.73 6.11
CA VAL A 143 -0.54 -11.29 6.28
C VAL A 143 -0.20 -10.91 7.71
N LEU A 144 0.73 -9.98 7.85
CA LEU A 144 1.08 -9.37 9.14
C LEU A 144 0.37 -8.02 9.23
N LEU A 145 -0.50 -7.91 10.22
CA LEU A 145 -1.26 -6.68 10.48
C LEU A 145 -0.56 -5.84 11.53
N ILE A 146 -0.30 -4.59 11.22
CA ILE A 146 0.33 -3.64 12.14
C ILE A 146 -0.73 -2.67 12.64
N ARG A 147 -0.90 -2.63 13.95
CA ARG A 147 -1.89 -1.76 14.58
C ARG A 147 -1.33 -0.35 14.73
N GLY A 148 -2.17 0.63 14.48
CA GLY A 148 -1.86 2.02 14.79
C GLY A 148 -1.82 2.24 16.31
N LYS A 149 -1.09 3.25 16.73
CA LYS A 149 -1.03 3.69 18.12
C LYS A 149 -2.20 4.57 18.47
#